data_ebae85ac7e734fe09520943eed3ac695
#
_entry.id   ebae85ac7e734fe09520943eed3ac695
#
_cell.length_a   1.000
_cell.length_b   1.000
_cell.length_c   1.000
_cell.angle_alpha   90.00
_cell.angle_beta   90.00
_cell.angle_gamma   90.00
#
_symmetry.space_group_name_H-M   'P 1'
#
loop_
_entity.id
_entity.type
_entity.pdbx_description
1 polymer ?
#
loop_
_entity_poly.entity_id
_entity_poly.type
_entity_poly.pdbx_seq_one_letter_code
_entity_poly.pdbx_strand_id
1 'polypeptide(L)'
;FEKAGDCTIATITENPKIAEYNAMIIGNSDLPPVADRLPDDPFVSIPERFIGKHGGQLNHLGNAHEAGTAEFTSARNTNLVVFDDVLGKIYPLVAQSWEWNDDFTELIVNTRPGHKWSNGDPFTADDITFWYNDFILDEVMHPKMPALWKVGGEPMIAETLSETSMRFILPKPKPGLIAQMAGYYGATYLPKKFLSQYYPKYNPDADKLAQAAGLENGYAAVHLYTHGTDWTDAMSPILKDKDAATKLGRHVKPMLEPWILFSSDADHRKWVPNPYYFMVDSAGQQLPYIDHLYERFVPQREVRNLMIGNGE
;
A
#
# COMPACT_ATOMS: atom_id res chain seq x y z
N PHE A 1 -1.45 13.03 14.87
CA PHE A 1 -0.09 12.92 14.28
C PHE A 1 0.54 14.30 14.31
N GLU A 2 1.31 14.60 15.35
CA GLU A 2 2.21 15.73 15.26
C GLU A 2 3.47 15.26 14.54
N LYS A 3 3.85 15.95 13.45
CA LYS A 3 5.18 15.80 12.87
C LYS A 3 6.13 16.18 14.01
N ALA A 4 6.93 15.22 14.49
CA ALA A 4 8.01 15.55 15.40
C ALA A 4 8.91 16.54 14.65
N GLY A 5 8.87 17.83 15.02
CA GLY A 5 9.88 18.77 14.56
C GLY A 5 11.25 18.23 14.94
N ASP A 6 12.30 18.64 14.30
CA ASP A 6 13.75 18.39 14.54
C ASP A 6 14.17 17.32 15.57
N CYS A 7 13.42 16.22 15.71
CA CYS A 7 13.80 15.08 16.54
C CYS A 7 14.93 14.32 15.84
N THR A 8 16.15 14.51 16.29
CA THR A 8 17.27 13.70 15.84
C THR A 8 17.14 12.31 16.47
N ILE A 9 16.71 11.32 15.68
CA ILE A 9 16.70 9.92 16.10
C ILE A 9 18.14 9.41 16.03
N ALA A 10 18.76 9.19 17.20
CA ALA A 10 20.17 8.80 17.28
C ALA A 10 20.41 7.33 16.86
N THR A 11 19.41 6.47 17.03
CA THR A 11 19.53 5.04 16.73
C THR A 11 18.20 4.50 16.23
N ILE A 12 18.22 3.81 15.10
CA ILE A 12 17.05 3.11 14.59
C ILE A 12 17.13 1.64 14.97
N THR A 13 16.03 1.10 15.49
CA THR A 13 15.88 -0.30 15.86
C THR A 13 14.67 -0.91 15.13
N GLU A 14 14.61 -2.22 15.09
CA GLU A 14 13.58 -2.97 14.36
C GLU A 14 13.02 -4.14 15.17
N ASN A 15 11.97 -4.73 14.66
CA ASN A 15 11.44 -5.97 15.21
C ASN A 15 12.51 -7.09 15.13
N PRO A 16 12.85 -7.76 16.24
CA PRO A 16 13.88 -8.79 16.25
C PRO A 16 13.58 -10.01 15.37
N LYS A 17 12.33 -10.18 14.94
CA LYS A 17 11.88 -11.27 14.05
C LYS A 17 11.72 -10.81 12.60
N ILE A 18 12.11 -9.60 12.25
CA ILE A 18 11.80 -9.03 10.93
C ILE A 18 12.36 -9.87 9.77
N ALA A 19 13.53 -10.50 9.97
CA ALA A 19 14.11 -11.39 8.97
C ALA A 19 13.27 -12.66 8.74
N GLU A 20 12.64 -13.20 9.79
CA GLU A 20 11.71 -14.34 9.66
C GLU A 20 10.48 -13.91 8.85
N TYR A 21 9.96 -12.70 9.08
CA TYR A 21 8.81 -12.18 8.34
C TYR A 21 9.16 -11.91 6.88
N ASN A 22 10.35 -11.40 6.60
CA ASN A 22 10.82 -11.24 5.23
C ASN A 22 10.87 -12.59 4.49
N ALA A 23 11.35 -13.64 5.16
CA ALA A 23 11.34 -14.98 4.58
C ALA A 23 9.93 -15.49 4.27
N MET A 24 8.93 -15.15 5.09
CA MET A 24 7.52 -15.48 4.83
C MET A 24 6.98 -14.74 3.60
N ILE A 25 7.39 -13.47 3.39
CA ILE A 25 6.89 -12.61 2.31
C ILE A 25 7.55 -12.97 0.97
N ILE A 26 8.89 -13.07 0.92
CA ILE A 26 9.66 -13.21 -0.32
C ILE A 26 10.54 -14.46 -0.39
N GLY A 27 10.47 -15.34 0.61
CA GLY A 27 11.27 -16.58 0.67
C GLY A 27 12.74 -16.36 1.03
N ASN A 28 13.14 -15.18 1.47
CA ASN A 28 14.51 -14.83 1.81
C ASN A 28 14.56 -14.05 3.14
N SER A 29 15.43 -14.50 4.06
CA SER A 29 15.66 -13.84 5.36
C SER A 29 16.72 -12.72 5.31
N ASP A 30 17.47 -12.60 4.20
CA ASP A 30 18.52 -11.58 4.09
C ASP A 30 17.90 -10.20 3.92
N LEU A 31 18.25 -9.30 4.82
CA LEU A 31 17.82 -7.89 4.81
C LEU A 31 19.03 -6.97 4.97
N PRO A 32 19.07 -5.84 4.26
CA PRO A 32 19.99 -4.76 4.58
C PRO A 32 19.74 -4.24 6.02
N PRO A 33 20.71 -3.55 6.62
CA PRO A 33 20.49 -2.84 7.88
C PRO A 33 19.21 -1.99 7.83
N VAL A 34 18.51 -1.86 8.96
CA VAL A 34 17.23 -1.14 9.01
C VAL A 34 17.33 0.30 8.50
N ALA A 35 18.43 0.98 8.79
CA ALA A 35 18.68 2.35 8.30
C ALA A 35 18.71 2.44 6.77
N ASP A 36 19.22 1.40 6.09
CA ASP A 36 19.30 1.36 4.62
C ASP A 36 17.96 0.98 3.98
N ARG A 37 16.99 0.55 4.77
CA ARG A 37 15.64 0.17 4.33
C ARG A 37 14.61 1.29 4.44
N LEU A 38 14.87 2.26 5.33
CA LEU A 38 14.02 3.43 5.52
C LEU A 38 14.33 4.52 4.49
N PRO A 39 13.38 5.44 4.22
CA PRO A 39 13.70 6.66 3.50
C PRO A 39 14.65 7.57 4.32
N ASP A 40 15.31 8.51 3.64
CA ASP A 40 16.23 9.48 4.26
C ASP A 40 15.52 10.34 5.33
N ASP A 41 14.22 10.57 5.16
CA ASP A 41 13.33 11.26 6.10
C ASP A 41 12.14 10.35 6.45
N PRO A 42 12.30 9.38 7.36
CA PRO A 42 11.22 8.51 7.77
C PRO A 42 10.11 9.28 8.48
N PHE A 43 8.87 8.81 8.36
CA PHE A 43 7.78 9.40 9.11
C PHE A 43 7.91 9.03 10.59
N VAL A 44 7.97 10.04 11.46
CA VAL A 44 8.06 9.83 12.91
C VAL A 44 6.68 9.93 13.54
N SER A 45 6.22 8.82 14.12
CA SER A 45 4.98 8.75 14.90
C SER A 45 5.27 8.99 16.37
N ILE A 46 4.56 9.93 16.98
CA ILE A 46 4.67 10.18 18.44
C ILE A 46 3.52 9.47 19.12
N PRO A 47 3.78 8.41 19.92
CA PRO A 47 2.72 7.75 20.68
C PRO A 47 2.13 8.68 21.74
N GLU A 48 0.80 8.68 21.90
CA GLU A 48 0.11 9.54 22.86
C GLU A 48 0.46 9.26 24.32
N ARG A 49 0.79 8.03 24.67
CA ARG A 49 0.97 7.62 26.08
C ARG A 49 2.34 7.04 26.39
N PHE A 50 2.77 6.05 25.61
CA PHE A 50 4.03 5.35 25.84
C PHE A 50 4.54 4.69 24.57
N ILE A 51 5.85 4.49 24.51
CA ILE A 51 6.52 3.74 23.44
C ILE A 51 6.08 2.27 23.52
N GLY A 52 5.66 1.71 22.38
CA GLY A 52 5.25 0.32 22.29
C GLY A 52 6.43 -0.67 22.32
N LYS A 53 6.10 -1.95 22.27
CA LYS A 53 7.06 -3.05 22.16
C LYS A 53 6.64 -3.95 21.01
N HIS A 54 7.60 -4.45 20.24
CA HIS A 54 7.34 -5.43 19.21
C HIS A 54 6.83 -6.74 19.81
N GLY A 55 5.82 -7.31 19.18
CA GLY A 55 5.23 -8.60 19.57
C GLY A 55 3.71 -8.63 19.51
N GLY A 56 3.18 -9.81 19.76
CA GLY A 56 1.73 -10.03 19.89
C GLY A 56 1.00 -10.21 18.58
N GLN A 57 -0.31 -10.40 18.71
CA GLN A 57 -1.23 -10.62 17.60
C GLN A 57 -2.52 -9.84 17.83
N LEU A 58 -2.99 -9.15 16.81
CA LEU A 58 -4.32 -8.55 16.79
C LEU A 58 -5.28 -9.51 16.10
N ASN A 59 -6.28 -9.99 16.85
CA ASN A 59 -7.30 -10.88 16.34
C ASN A 59 -8.51 -10.10 15.84
N HIS A 60 -9.09 -10.58 14.76
CA HIS A 60 -10.32 -10.05 14.18
C HIS A 60 -11.24 -11.20 13.71
N LEU A 61 -12.55 -10.97 13.73
CA LEU A 61 -13.55 -11.89 13.20
C LEU A 61 -14.18 -11.31 11.94
N GLY A 62 -13.80 -11.86 10.79
CA GLY A 62 -14.35 -11.49 9.48
C GLY A 62 -15.66 -12.22 9.17
N ASN A 63 -16.41 -11.67 8.22
CA ASN A 63 -17.68 -12.25 7.78
C ASN A 63 -17.47 -13.42 6.80
N ALA A 64 -16.65 -13.20 5.79
CA ALA A 64 -16.40 -14.18 4.74
C ALA A 64 -15.07 -13.89 4.05
N HIS A 65 -14.48 -14.93 3.47
CA HIS A 65 -13.25 -14.79 2.67
C HIS A 65 -13.43 -13.83 1.49
N GLU A 66 -14.59 -13.87 0.86
CA GLU A 66 -14.94 -13.05 -0.30
C GLU A 66 -15.19 -11.57 0.04
N ALA A 67 -15.34 -11.24 1.32
CA ALA A 67 -15.54 -9.85 1.76
C ALA A 67 -14.28 -8.97 1.62
N GLY A 68 -13.19 -9.52 1.09
CA GLY A 68 -11.94 -8.79 0.90
C GLY A 68 -11.14 -8.65 2.20
N THR A 69 -10.32 -7.61 2.28
CA THR A 69 -9.45 -7.33 3.42
C THR A 69 -9.85 -6.06 4.18
N ALA A 70 -11.13 -5.66 4.05
CA ALA A 70 -11.62 -4.38 4.55
C ALA A 70 -11.55 -4.24 6.08
N GLU A 71 -11.65 -5.34 6.79
CA GLU A 71 -11.70 -5.37 8.25
C GLU A 71 -10.47 -4.73 8.88
N PHE A 72 -9.30 -4.91 8.27
CA PHE A 72 -8.07 -4.27 8.73
C PHE A 72 -7.67 -3.02 7.92
N THR A 73 -8.52 -2.54 7.01
CA THR A 73 -8.17 -1.40 6.14
C THR A 73 -7.80 -0.16 6.95
N SER A 74 -8.51 0.13 8.03
CA SER A 74 -8.20 1.29 8.89
C SER A 74 -6.81 1.21 9.55
N ALA A 75 -6.32 0.00 9.82
CA ALA A 75 -5.00 -0.20 10.41
C ALA A 75 -3.88 -0.27 9.37
N ARG A 76 -4.19 -0.65 8.12
CA ARG A 76 -3.22 -0.91 7.06
C ARG A 76 -3.16 0.17 6.00
N ASN A 77 -4.26 0.90 5.78
CA ASN A 77 -4.36 1.84 4.67
C ASN A 77 -3.24 2.90 4.75
N THR A 78 -2.49 2.99 3.67
CA THR A 78 -1.31 3.86 3.55
C THR A 78 -1.49 4.73 2.32
N ASN A 79 -1.95 5.97 2.50
CA ASN A 79 -2.19 6.92 1.43
C ASN A 79 -1.00 7.88 1.27
N LEU A 80 -0.98 8.66 0.17
CA LEU A 80 -0.01 9.76 0.02
C LEU A 80 -0.10 10.74 1.17
N VAL A 81 -1.32 11.02 1.63
CA VAL A 81 -1.65 11.95 2.70
C VAL A 81 -2.72 11.35 3.61
N VAL A 82 -2.86 11.84 4.83
CA VAL A 82 -3.79 11.32 5.82
C VAL A 82 -4.47 12.45 6.59
N PHE A 83 -5.71 12.24 7.02
CA PHE A 83 -6.38 13.11 7.98
C PHE A 83 -5.86 12.89 9.41
N ASP A 84 -5.94 13.94 10.23
CA ASP A 84 -5.86 13.79 11.68
C ASP A 84 -7.09 13.06 12.23
N ASP A 85 -7.05 12.72 13.52
CA ASP A 85 -8.11 11.94 14.20
C ASP A 85 -9.47 12.65 14.23
N VAL A 86 -9.47 13.98 14.10
CA VAL A 86 -10.68 14.81 14.10
C VAL A 86 -11.09 15.27 12.69
N LEU A 87 -10.43 14.78 11.66
CA LEU A 87 -10.65 15.13 10.25
C LEU A 87 -10.51 16.65 9.96
N GLY A 88 -9.75 17.36 10.80
CA GLY A 88 -9.59 18.81 10.71
C GLY A 88 -8.40 19.24 9.86
N LYS A 89 -7.38 18.40 9.76
CA LYS A 89 -6.15 18.70 9.02
C LYS A 89 -5.70 17.51 8.21
N ILE A 90 -4.96 17.77 7.13
CA ILE A 90 -4.34 16.77 6.29
C ILE A 90 -2.82 16.85 6.48
N TYR A 91 -2.20 15.70 6.68
CA TYR A 91 -0.77 15.55 6.86
C TYR A 91 -0.14 14.72 5.75
N PRO A 92 1.13 14.97 5.38
CA PRO A 92 1.89 14.06 4.52
C PRO A 92 2.03 12.69 5.20
N LEU A 93 1.93 11.60 4.43
CA LEU A 93 2.16 10.23 4.93
C LEU A 93 3.21 9.55 4.05
N VAL A 94 2.83 8.89 2.94
CA VAL A 94 3.77 8.37 1.94
C VAL A 94 4.44 9.52 1.19
N ALA A 95 3.69 10.55 0.83
CA ALA A 95 4.27 11.80 0.36
C ALA A 95 5.07 12.49 1.48
N GLN A 96 6.13 13.17 1.12
CA GLN A 96 6.87 14.07 2.02
C GLN A 96 6.18 15.42 2.13
N SER A 97 5.67 15.94 1.00
CA SER A 97 4.97 17.23 0.91
C SER A 97 4.09 17.29 -0.33
N TRP A 98 3.25 18.32 -0.38
CA TRP A 98 2.53 18.70 -1.59
C TRP A 98 2.41 20.21 -1.67
N GLU A 99 2.23 20.73 -2.89
CA GLU A 99 2.09 22.15 -3.17
C GLU A 99 1.01 22.37 -4.23
N TRP A 100 0.21 23.42 -4.06
CA TRP A 100 -0.75 23.90 -5.04
C TRP A 100 -0.26 25.18 -5.69
N ASN A 101 -0.58 25.37 -6.98
CA ASN A 101 -0.53 26.70 -7.56
C ASN A 101 -1.70 27.56 -7.05
N ASP A 102 -1.67 28.87 -7.34
CA ASP A 102 -2.62 29.85 -6.78
C ASP A 102 -4.09 29.59 -7.15
N ASP A 103 -4.35 28.97 -8.30
CA ASP A 103 -5.71 28.70 -8.80
C ASP A 103 -6.20 27.26 -8.61
N PHE A 104 -5.44 26.42 -7.90
CA PHE A 104 -5.74 25.01 -7.62
C PHE A 104 -5.95 24.14 -8.86
N THR A 105 -5.23 24.44 -9.93
CA THR A 105 -5.22 23.67 -11.18
C THR A 105 -3.96 22.82 -11.34
N GLU A 106 -2.93 23.04 -10.54
CA GLU A 106 -1.72 22.21 -10.48
C GLU A 106 -1.42 21.77 -9.05
N LEU A 107 -1.25 20.46 -8.86
CA LEU A 107 -0.84 19.84 -7.61
C LEU A 107 0.50 19.15 -7.81
N ILE A 108 1.55 19.63 -7.16
CA ILE A 108 2.84 18.95 -7.06
C ILE A 108 2.82 18.06 -5.81
N VAL A 109 3.26 16.81 -5.96
CA VAL A 109 3.44 15.86 -4.86
C VAL A 109 4.89 15.42 -4.84
N ASN A 110 5.54 15.56 -3.69
CA ASN A 110 6.92 15.14 -3.47
C ASN A 110 6.92 13.87 -2.61
N THR A 111 7.64 12.84 -3.06
CA THR A 111 7.86 11.59 -2.33
C THR A 111 9.08 11.71 -1.42
N ARG A 112 9.23 10.78 -0.48
CA ARG A 112 10.40 10.71 0.42
C ARG A 112 11.59 10.12 -0.33
N PRO A 113 12.75 10.80 -0.39
CA PRO A 113 13.97 10.22 -0.97
C PRO A 113 14.34 8.90 -0.29
N GLY A 114 14.82 7.93 -1.05
CA GLY A 114 15.20 6.61 -0.53
C GLY A 114 14.07 5.70 -0.08
N HIS A 115 12.79 6.09 -0.26
CA HIS A 115 11.64 5.24 0.08
C HIS A 115 11.63 3.95 -0.77
N LYS A 116 11.22 2.84 -0.15
CA LYS A 116 11.25 1.52 -0.79
C LYS A 116 9.93 0.78 -0.63
N TRP A 117 9.61 -0.02 -1.62
CA TRP A 117 8.58 -1.03 -1.57
C TRP A 117 8.96 -2.18 -0.63
N SER A 118 8.00 -2.99 -0.22
CA SER A 118 8.20 -4.13 0.71
C SER A 118 9.17 -5.20 0.22
N ASN A 119 9.55 -5.18 -1.04
CA ASN A 119 10.56 -6.07 -1.65
C ASN A 119 11.94 -5.39 -1.81
N GLY A 120 12.10 -4.16 -1.32
CA GLY A 120 13.34 -3.37 -1.42
C GLY A 120 13.51 -2.58 -2.72
N ASP A 121 12.61 -2.69 -3.69
CA ASP A 121 12.64 -1.83 -4.88
C ASP A 121 12.39 -0.36 -4.51
N PRO A 122 13.01 0.61 -5.18
CA PRO A 122 12.73 2.02 -4.94
C PRO A 122 11.25 2.36 -5.19
N PHE A 123 10.68 3.17 -4.30
CA PHE A 123 9.41 3.87 -4.54
C PHE A 123 9.70 5.27 -5.03
N THR A 124 9.16 5.64 -6.17
CA THR A 124 9.44 6.91 -6.84
C THR A 124 8.16 7.62 -7.28
N ALA A 125 8.30 8.86 -7.73
CA ALA A 125 7.20 9.62 -8.31
C ALA A 125 6.58 8.93 -9.55
N ASP A 126 7.36 8.11 -10.25
CA ASP A 126 6.90 7.29 -11.38
C ASP A 126 5.83 6.26 -10.98
N ASP A 127 5.83 5.77 -9.73
CA ASP A 127 4.82 4.83 -9.24
C ASP A 127 3.44 5.49 -9.10
N ILE A 128 3.41 6.80 -8.81
CA ILE A 128 2.18 7.60 -8.75
C ILE A 128 1.68 7.91 -10.16
N THR A 129 2.55 8.36 -11.05
CA THR A 129 2.17 8.64 -12.45
C THR A 129 1.78 7.38 -13.21
N PHE A 130 2.44 6.25 -12.96
CA PHE A 130 2.08 4.94 -13.50
C PHE A 130 0.67 4.51 -13.05
N TRP A 131 0.35 4.66 -11.76
CA TRP A 131 -0.99 4.40 -11.27
C TRP A 131 -2.06 5.19 -12.03
N TYR A 132 -1.81 6.48 -12.28
CA TYR A 132 -2.80 7.29 -12.98
C TYR A 132 -2.83 7.04 -14.49
N ASN A 133 -1.68 7.10 -15.16
CA ASN A 133 -1.58 7.05 -16.61
C ASN A 133 -1.76 5.65 -17.20
N ASP A 134 -1.23 4.62 -16.51
CA ASP A 134 -1.15 3.26 -17.04
C ASP A 134 -2.16 2.30 -16.39
N PHE A 135 -2.82 2.73 -15.30
CA PHE A 135 -3.84 1.93 -14.66
C PHE A 135 -5.21 2.64 -14.69
N ILE A 136 -5.34 3.88 -14.19
CA ILE A 136 -6.63 4.57 -14.14
C ILE A 136 -7.12 5.00 -15.54
N LEU A 137 -6.22 5.44 -16.41
CA LEU A 137 -6.54 5.86 -17.79
C LEU A 137 -6.51 4.72 -18.80
N ASP A 138 -6.06 3.52 -18.43
CA ASP A 138 -6.00 2.38 -19.33
C ASP A 138 -7.41 1.83 -19.62
N GLU A 139 -7.81 1.81 -20.89
CA GLU A 139 -9.16 1.39 -21.33
C GLU A 139 -9.41 -0.11 -21.19
N VAL A 140 -8.35 -0.93 -21.07
CA VAL A 140 -8.48 -2.38 -20.82
C VAL A 140 -8.72 -2.62 -19.33
N MET A 141 -7.97 -1.92 -18.47
CA MET A 141 -8.15 -2.02 -17.00
C MET A 141 -9.44 -1.32 -16.56
N HIS A 142 -9.76 -0.18 -17.15
CA HIS A 142 -10.94 0.62 -16.85
C HIS A 142 -11.67 1.01 -18.14
N PRO A 143 -12.50 0.12 -18.73
CA PRO A 143 -13.31 0.44 -19.92
C PRO A 143 -14.17 1.69 -19.73
N LYS A 144 -14.46 2.02 -18.50
CA LYS A 144 -15.06 3.30 -18.09
C LYS A 144 -14.22 3.89 -16.97
N MET A 145 -13.45 4.92 -17.29
CA MET A 145 -12.65 5.63 -16.30
C MET A 145 -13.47 6.02 -15.07
N PRO A 146 -13.00 5.72 -13.85
CA PRO A 146 -13.69 6.04 -12.61
C PRO A 146 -13.94 7.55 -12.46
N ALA A 147 -15.21 7.92 -12.19
CA ALA A 147 -15.62 9.33 -12.08
C ALA A 147 -14.87 10.08 -10.95
N LEU A 148 -14.44 9.36 -9.91
CA LEU A 148 -13.68 9.89 -8.78
C LEU A 148 -12.40 10.60 -9.23
N TRP A 149 -11.75 10.08 -10.27
CA TRP A 149 -10.47 10.58 -10.79
C TRP A 149 -10.62 11.52 -11.99
N LYS A 150 -11.86 11.99 -12.26
CA LYS A 150 -12.16 13.06 -13.21
C LYS A 150 -12.35 14.39 -12.49
N VAL A 151 -11.98 15.46 -13.16
CA VAL A 151 -12.20 16.83 -12.68
C VAL A 151 -13.06 17.57 -13.69
N GLY A 152 -14.26 17.95 -13.29
CA GLY A 152 -15.22 18.55 -14.22
C GLY A 152 -15.69 17.63 -15.36
N GLY A 153 -15.58 16.30 -15.16
CA GLY A 153 -15.92 15.28 -16.16
C GLY A 153 -14.76 14.83 -17.05
N GLU A 154 -13.60 15.48 -16.96
CA GLU A 154 -12.43 15.24 -17.79
C GLU A 154 -11.27 14.64 -16.97
N PRO A 155 -10.35 13.85 -17.59
CA PRO A 155 -9.18 13.35 -16.94
C PRO A 155 -8.20 14.48 -16.56
N MET A 156 -7.35 14.24 -15.58
CA MET A 156 -6.18 15.04 -15.27
C MET A 156 -5.01 14.61 -16.16
N ILE A 157 -3.92 15.40 -16.16
CA ILE A 157 -2.63 15.00 -16.70
C ILE A 157 -1.71 14.72 -15.51
N ALA A 158 -1.01 13.58 -15.50
CA ALA A 158 -0.01 13.26 -14.50
C ALA A 158 1.37 13.17 -15.12
N GLU A 159 2.32 13.95 -14.61
CA GLU A 159 3.68 14.06 -15.14
C GLU A 159 4.71 13.82 -14.03
N THR A 160 5.71 12.99 -14.30
CA THR A 160 6.88 12.85 -13.44
C THR A 160 7.83 14.01 -13.72
N LEU A 161 8.18 14.78 -12.69
CA LEU A 161 9.12 15.91 -12.79
C LEU A 161 10.55 15.49 -12.43
N SER A 162 10.69 14.58 -11.46
CA SER A 162 11.96 13.99 -11.02
C SER A 162 11.70 12.63 -10.36
N GLU A 163 12.73 11.97 -9.89
CA GLU A 163 12.59 10.71 -9.13
C GLU A 163 11.68 10.86 -7.92
N THR A 164 11.67 12.02 -7.28
CA THR A 164 10.92 12.27 -6.05
C THR A 164 9.78 13.26 -6.21
N SER A 165 9.47 13.75 -7.40
CA SER A 165 8.44 14.77 -7.61
C SER A 165 7.58 14.46 -8.84
N MET A 166 6.28 14.61 -8.70
CA MET A 166 5.33 14.52 -9.79
C MET A 166 4.33 15.68 -9.74
N ARG A 167 3.63 15.92 -10.85
CA ARG A 167 2.60 16.94 -10.97
C ARG A 167 1.31 16.36 -11.55
N PHE A 168 0.16 16.73 -10.94
CA PHE A 168 -1.14 16.64 -11.58
C PHE A 168 -1.54 18.02 -12.14
N ILE A 169 -1.94 18.06 -13.42
CA ILE A 169 -2.54 19.22 -14.06
C ILE A 169 -4.02 18.93 -14.23
N LEU A 170 -4.85 19.79 -13.66
CA LEU A 170 -6.29 19.64 -13.57
C LEU A 170 -6.99 20.53 -14.60
N PRO A 171 -8.02 20.02 -15.31
CA PRO A 171 -8.77 20.83 -16.29
C PRO A 171 -9.60 21.97 -15.66
N LYS A 172 -9.81 21.92 -14.34
CA LYS A 172 -10.50 22.94 -13.53
C LYS A 172 -9.99 22.95 -12.11
N PRO A 173 -10.12 24.07 -11.35
CA PRO A 173 -9.78 24.12 -9.95
C PRO A 173 -10.46 23.03 -9.12
N LYS A 174 -9.69 22.26 -8.32
CA LYS A 174 -10.21 21.24 -7.41
C LYS A 174 -9.37 21.19 -6.10
N PRO A 175 -9.45 22.19 -5.22
CA PRO A 175 -8.68 22.21 -3.98
C PRO A 175 -8.96 21.00 -3.07
N GLY A 176 -10.14 20.36 -3.18
CA GLY A 176 -10.52 19.17 -2.44
C GLY A 176 -9.87 17.86 -2.92
N LEU A 177 -9.03 17.86 -3.97
CA LEU A 177 -8.40 16.63 -4.48
C LEU A 177 -7.49 15.98 -3.41
N ILE A 178 -6.75 16.79 -2.65
CA ILE A 178 -5.88 16.26 -1.60
C ILE A 178 -6.69 15.62 -0.45
N ALA A 179 -7.82 16.19 -0.09
CA ALA A 179 -8.74 15.61 0.89
C ALA A 179 -9.37 14.31 0.38
N GLN A 180 -9.68 14.25 -0.92
CA GLN A 180 -10.16 13.04 -1.56
C GLN A 180 -9.10 11.93 -1.50
N MET A 181 -7.81 12.24 -1.74
CA MET A 181 -6.71 11.27 -1.61
C MET A 181 -6.53 10.80 -0.16
N ALA A 182 -6.66 11.69 0.82
CA ALA A 182 -6.56 11.35 2.25
C ALA A 182 -7.67 10.40 2.71
N GLY A 183 -8.87 10.54 2.16
CA GLY A 183 -10.04 9.70 2.49
C GLY A 183 -10.24 8.49 1.58
N TYR A 184 -9.38 8.28 0.57
CA TYR A 184 -9.53 7.17 -0.35
C TYR A 184 -9.09 5.85 0.30
N TYR A 185 -9.87 4.80 0.11
CA TYR A 185 -9.60 3.48 0.70
C TYR A 185 -8.53 2.67 -0.04
N GLY A 186 -8.13 3.09 -1.24
CA GLY A 186 -7.08 2.48 -2.04
C GLY A 186 -5.85 3.36 -2.16
N ALA A 187 -4.72 2.77 -2.55
CA ALA A 187 -3.51 3.52 -2.83
C ALA A 187 -3.62 4.28 -4.16
N THR A 188 -3.07 5.48 -4.20
CA THR A 188 -2.94 6.30 -5.41
C THR A 188 -1.54 6.16 -6.04
N TYR A 189 -0.99 4.97 -5.98
CA TYR A 189 0.30 4.56 -6.53
C TYR A 189 0.32 3.04 -6.76
N LEU A 190 1.14 2.59 -7.68
CA LEU A 190 1.35 1.16 -7.98
C LEU A 190 2.83 0.88 -8.25
N PRO A 191 3.33 -0.31 -7.90
CA PRO A 191 4.74 -0.68 -8.11
C PRO A 191 5.04 -0.86 -9.61
N LYS A 192 5.42 0.23 -10.28
CA LYS A 192 5.68 0.28 -11.73
C LYS A 192 6.70 -0.77 -12.16
N LYS A 193 7.84 -0.86 -11.47
CA LYS A 193 8.88 -1.84 -11.78
C LYS A 193 8.37 -3.29 -11.75
N PHE A 194 7.49 -3.60 -10.79
CA PHE A 194 6.88 -4.92 -10.64
C PHE A 194 5.80 -5.17 -11.71
N LEU A 195 4.90 -4.23 -11.94
CA LEU A 195 3.76 -4.43 -12.81
C LEU A 195 4.07 -4.26 -14.30
N SER A 196 5.05 -3.41 -14.67
CA SER A 196 5.40 -3.14 -16.06
C SER A 196 5.82 -4.39 -16.83
N GLN A 197 6.32 -5.43 -16.15
CA GLN A 197 6.65 -6.71 -16.80
C GLN A 197 5.42 -7.43 -17.40
N TYR A 198 4.22 -7.11 -16.93
CA TYR A 198 2.96 -7.71 -17.40
C TYR A 198 2.18 -6.78 -18.33
N TYR A 199 2.61 -5.54 -18.51
CA TYR A 199 2.00 -4.61 -19.45
C TYR A 199 2.62 -4.75 -20.84
N PRO A 200 1.83 -5.07 -21.89
CA PRO A 200 2.34 -5.16 -23.28
C PRO A 200 3.02 -3.86 -23.76
N LYS A 201 2.59 -2.72 -23.24
CA LYS A 201 3.20 -1.40 -23.50
C LYS A 201 4.68 -1.33 -23.08
N TYR A 202 5.07 -2.02 -22.00
CA TYR A 202 6.41 -1.98 -21.42
C TYR A 202 7.23 -3.23 -21.72
N ASN A 203 6.57 -4.37 -21.89
CA ASN A 203 7.22 -5.66 -22.12
C ASN A 203 6.55 -6.40 -23.27
N PRO A 204 7.25 -6.59 -24.42
CA PRO A 204 6.72 -7.36 -25.54
C PRO A 204 6.39 -8.82 -25.23
N ASP A 205 7.03 -9.39 -24.19
CA ASP A 205 6.80 -10.77 -23.74
C ASP A 205 5.71 -10.86 -22.62
N ALA A 206 5.00 -9.78 -22.29
CA ALA A 206 4.01 -9.74 -21.21
C ALA A 206 2.95 -10.83 -21.34
N ASP A 207 2.37 -11.00 -22.55
CA ASP A 207 1.37 -12.04 -22.82
C ASP A 207 1.94 -13.44 -22.69
N LYS A 208 3.16 -13.64 -23.18
CA LYS A 208 3.86 -14.93 -23.08
C LYS A 208 4.14 -15.32 -21.63
N LEU A 209 4.56 -14.36 -20.81
CA LEU A 209 4.76 -14.58 -19.36
C LEU A 209 3.46 -14.97 -18.68
N ALA A 210 2.38 -14.26 -18.97
CA ALA A 210 1.06 -14.54 -18.41
C ALA A 210 0.53 -15.90 -18.86
N GLN A 211 0.64 -16.24 -20.16
CA GLN A 211 0.21 -17.52 -20.72
C GLN A 211 1.01 -18.70 -20.16
N ALA A 212 2.31 -18.53 -19.91
CA ALA A 212 3.12 -19.56 -19.25
C ALA A 212 2.63 -19.87 -17.82
N ALA A 213 1.97 -18.91 -17.17
CA ALA A 213 1.32 -19.09 -15.87
C ALA A 213 -0.13 -19.61 -15.96
N GLY A 214 -0.68 -19.75 -17.17
CA GLY A 214 -2.06 -20.18 -17.40
C GLY A 214 -3.07 -19.04 -17.43
N LEU A 215 -2.64 -17.79 -17.51
CA LEU A 215 -3.47 -16.62 -17.68
C LEU A 215 -3.68 -16.29 -19.16
N GLU A 216 -4.72 -15.55 -19.50
CA GLU A 216 -5.07 -15.25 -20.88
C GLU A 216 -4.02 -14.35 -21.57
N ASN A 217 -3.60 -13.29 -20.90
CA ASN A 217 -2.68 -12.28 -21.42
C ASN A 217 -2.03 -11.47 -20.28
N GLY A 218 -1.15 -10.53 -20.61
CA GLY A 218 -0.47 -9.67 -19.65
C GLY A 218 -1.44 -8.84 -18.78
N TYR A 219 -2.49 -8.31 -19.36
CA TYR A 219 -3.52 -7.58 -18.60
C TYR A 219 -4.22 -8.45 -17.55
N ALA A 220 -4.44 -9.74 -17.83
CA ALA A 220 -4.96 -10.67 -16.83
C ALA A 220 -4.01 -10.82 -15.63
N ALA A 221 -2.69 -10.79 -15.87
CA ALA A 221 -1.72 -10.78 -14.78
C ALA A 221 -1.73 -9.46 -13.99
N VAL A 222 -1.81 -8.32 -14.66
CA VAL A 222 -1.99 -7.02 -14.00
C VAL A 222 -3.26 -7.03 -13.15
N HIS A 223 -4.37 -7.52 -13.69
CA HIS A 223 -5.63 -7.64 -12.98
C HIS A 223 -5.54 -8.55 -11.76
N LEU A 224 -4.82 -9.68 -11.86
CA LEU A 224 -4.55 -10.57 -10.73
C LEU A 224 -3.88 -9.83 -9.58
N TYR A 225 -2.90 -8.96 -9.87
CA TYR A 225 -2.14 -8.23 -8.87
C TYR A 225 -2.81 -6.95 -8.36
N THR A 226 -3.62 -6.29 -9.16
CA THR A 226 -4.27 -5.02 -8.79
C THR A 226 -5.75 -5.21 -8.51
N HIS A 227 -6.37 -6.14 -9.21
CA HIS A 227 -7.79 -6.45 -9.23
C HIS A 227 -8.68 -5.20 -9.27
N GLY A 228 -8.46 -4.39 -10.26
CA GLY A 228 -9.25 -3.20 -10.43
C GLY A 228 -9.12 -2.24 -9.25
N THR A 229 -10.16 -1.53 -9.00
CA THR A 229 -10.28 -0.56 -7.92
C THR A 229 -11.17 -1.07 -6.77
N ASP A 230 -11.56 -2.33 -6.81
CA ASP A 230 -12.42 -2.88 -5.78
C ASP A 230 -11.62 -3.13 -4.50
N TRP A 231 -11.98 -2.44 -3.46
CA TRP A 231 -11.38 -2.57 -2.13
C TRP A 231 -11.49 -3.99 -1.55
N THR A 232 -12.45 -4.79 -2.00
CA THR A 232 -12.60 -6.19 -1.61
C THR A 232 -11.49 -7.07 -2.13
N ASP A 233 -10.74 -6.57 -3.12
CA ASP A 233 -9.78 -7.34 -3.89
C ASP A 233 -8.33 -6.93 -3.69
N ALA A 234 -8.04 -6.11 -2.71
CA ALA A 234 -6.68 -5.75 -2.30
C ALA A 234 -5.89 -6.93 -1.71
N MET A 235 -6.19 -8.15 -2.16
CA MET A 235 -5.54 -9.37 -1.71
C MET A 235 -4.23 -9.60 -2.43
N SER A 236 -3.29 -10.21 -1.73
CA SER A 236 -2.10 -10.77 -2.37
C SER A 236 -2.50 -11.76 -3.48
N PRO A 237 -1.83 -11.75 -4.64
CA PRO A 237 -2.14 -12.67 -5.74
C PRO A 237 -2.02 -14.14 -5.36
N ILE A 238 -1.18 -14.49 -4.41
CA ILE A 238 -1.07 -15.85 -3.86
C ILE A 238 -2.39 -16.38 -3.29
N LEU A 239 -3.30 -15.48 -2.95
CA LEU A 239 -4.58 -15.83 -2.36
C LEU A 239 -5.71 -15.94 -3.38
N LYS A 240 -5.58 -15.24 -4.52
CA LYS A 240 -6.56 -15.27 -5.59
C LYS A 240 -6.33 -16.44 -6.54
N ASP A 241 -5.07 -16.59 -6.98
CA ASP A 241 -4.64 -17.67 -7.85
C ASP A 241 -3.21 -18.06 -7.49
N LYS A 242 -3.10 -18.93 -6.51
CA LYS A 242 -1.83 -19.42 -5.99
C LYS A 242 -0.97 -20.08 -7.07
N ASP A 243 -1.59 -20.83 -7.97
CA ASP A 243 -0.85 -21.54 -9.00
C ASP A 243 -0.31 -20.57 -10.05
N ALA A 244 -1.10 -19.61 -10.50
CA ALA A 244 -0.66 -18.58 -11.43
C ALA A 244 0.43 -17.69 -10.81
N ALA A 245 0.25 -17.24 -9.58
CA ALA A 245 1.25 -16.42 -8.88
C ALA A 245 2.58 -17.16 -8.70
N THR A 246 2.54 -18.45 -8.39
CA THR A 246 3.73 -19.31 -8.26
C THR A 246 4.46 -19.46 -9.60
N LYS A 247 3.73 -19.70 -10.69
CA LYS A 247 4.30 -19.80 -12.05
C LYS A 247 4.92 -18.50 -12.54
N LEU A 248 4.34 -17.36 -12.16
CA LEU A 248 4.92 -16.05 -12.43
C LEU A 248 6.19 -15.77 -11.59
N GLY A 249 6.50 -16.62 -10.62
CA GLY A 249 7.65 -16.44 -9.72
C GLY A 249 7.49 -15.26 -8.74
N ARG A 250 6.25 -14.79 -8.54
CA ARG A 250 5.93 -13.65 -7.68
C ARG A 250 4.78 -14.00 -6.75
N HIS A 251 5.08 -14.17 -5.48
CA HIS A 251 4.07 -14.58 -4.50
C HIS A 251 3.30 -13.41 -3.90
N VAL A 252 3.93 -12.24 -3.79
CA VAL A 252 3.35 -11.06 -3.16
C VAL A 252 3.63 -9.83 -4.02
N LYS A 253 2.59 -9.03 -4.31
CA LYS A 253 2.78 -7.71 -4.90
C LYS A 253 3.49 -6.80 -3.88
N PRO A 254 4.53 -6.06 -4.27
CA PRO A 254 5.14 -5.06 -3.41
C PRO A 254 4.13 -4.02 -2.92
N MET A 255 4.16 -3.69 -1.63
CA MET A 255 3.24 -2.77 -0.97
C MET A 255 4.00 -1.83 -0.04
N LEU A 256 3.37 -0.70 0.31
CA LEU A 256 3.88 0.26 1.31
C LEU A 256 3.13 0.15 2.65
N GLU A 257 2.19 -0.77 2.76
CA GLU A 257 1.40 -1.00 3.98
C GLU A 257 2.27 -1.51 5.14
N PRO A 258 1.88 -1.25 6.39
CA PRO A 258 2.65 -1.69 7.56
C PRO A 258 2.67 -3.22 7.74
N TRP A 259 1.64 -3.92 7.26
CA TRP A 259 1.57 -5.38 7.28
C TRP A 259 1.29 -5.93 5.89
N ILE A 260 1.97 -7.01 5.55
CA ILE A 260 1.86 -7.71 4.28
C ILE A 260 1.08 -8.99 4.49
N LEU A 261 0.03 -9.18 3.68
CA LEU A 261 -0.75 -10.41 3.67
C LEU A 261 0.09 -11.55 3.07
N PHE A 262 0.37 -12.58 3.84
CA PHE A 262 1.23 -13.68 3.40
C PHE A 262 0.51 -15.03 3.33
N SER A 263 -0.64 -15.19 3.98
CA SER A 263 -1.40 -16.43 3.99
C SER A 263 -2.90 -16.17 4.07
N SER A 264 -3.67 -16.94 3.30
CA SER A 264 -5.13 -17.01 3.41
C SER A 264 -5.61 -18.39 3.02
N ASP A 265 -6.66 -18.84 3.68
CA ASP A 265 -7.42 -20.04 3.34
C ASP A 265 -8.92 -19.81 3.59
N ALA A 266 -9.72 -20.86 3.55
CA ALA A 266 -11.17 -20.76 3.75
C ALA A 266 -11.57 -20.26 5.15
N ASP A 267 -10.68 -20.42 6.16
CA ASP A 267 -10.98 -20.16 7.56
C ASP A 267 -10.34 -18.88 8.09
N HIS A 268 -9.22 -18.43 7.48
CA HIS A 268 -8.47 -17.30 8.03
C HIS A 268 -7.54 -16.59 7.03
N ARG A 269 -7.10 -15.39 7.42
CA ARG A 269 -6.00 -14.62 6.81
C ARG A 269 -4.98 -14.22 7.85
N LYS A 270 -3.71 -14.10 7.40
CA LYS A 270 -2.59 -13.68 8.25
C LYS A 270 -1.71 -12.67 7.54
N TRP A 271 -1.33 -11.64 8.30
CA TRP A 271 -0.38 -10.62 7.86
C TRP A 271 0.80 -10.58 8.81
N VAL A 272 1.96 -10.21 8.28
CA VAL A 272 3.20 -9.99 9.01
C VAL A 272 3.75 -8.60 8.73
N PRO A 273 4.60 -8.02 9.61
CA PRO A 273 5.20 -6.71 9.42
C PRO A 273 5.95 -6.58 8.10
N ASN A 274 5.83 -5.41 7.49
CA ASN A 274 6.60 -5.03 6.31
C ASN A 274 8.01 -4.63 6.72
N PRO A 275 9.06 -5.34 6.26
CA PRO A 275 10.46 -5.02 6.62
C PRO A 275 10.94 -3.65 6.15
N TYR A 276 10.28 -3.06 5.17
CA TYR A 276 10.59 -1.76 4.57
C TYR A 276 9.58 -0.67 4.95
N TYR A 277 8.78 -0.88 6.00
CA TYR A 277 7.80 0.12 6.39
C TYR A 277 8.50 1.39 6.87
N PHE A 278 8.10 2.53 6.30
CA PHE A 278 8.81 3.80 6.36
C PHE A 278 8.61 4.60 7.65
N MET A 279 7.79 4.11 8.58
CA MET A 279 7.49 4.81 9.82
C MET A 279 8.34 4.28 10.98
N VAL A 280 8.77 5.21 11.82
CA VAL A 280 9.40 4.94 13.12
C VAL A 280 8.65 5.66 14.23
N ASP A 281 8.79 5.21 15.47
CA ASP A 281 8.33 5.98 16.62
C ASP A 281 9.35 7.04 17.06
N SER A 282 9.00 7.84 18.06
CA SER A 282 9.87 8.89 18.59
C SER A 282 11.12 8.35 19.34
N ALA A 283 11.19 7.04 19.61
CA ALA A 283 12.38 6.37 20.13
C ALA A 283 13.23 5.71 19.04
N GLY A 284 12.83 5.80 17.77
CA GLY A 284 13.52 5.22 16.62
C GLY A 284 13.22 3.75 16.36
N GLN A 285 12.17 3.18 16.97
CA GLN A 285 11.76 1.82 16.63
C GLN A 285 10.94 1.82 15.33
N GLN A 286 11.33 0.99 14.35
CA GLN A 286 10.53 0.81 13.12
C GLN A 286 9.18 0.20 13.47
N LEU A 287 8.11 0.76 12.92
CA LEU A 287 6.75 0.25 13.06
C LEU A 287 6.45 -0.85 12.02
N PRO A 288 5.43 -1.68 12.19
CA PRO A 288 4.47 -1.70 13.30
C PRO A 288 4.99 -2.46 14.53
N TYR A 289 4.40 -2.21 15.69
CA TYR A 289 4.71 -2.97 16.90
C TYR A 289 4.13 -4.39 16.90
N ILE A 290 2.90 -4.54 16.38
CA ILE A 290 2.17 -5.81 16.41
C ILE A 290 2.76 -6.74 15.34
N ASP A 291 3.15 -7.96 15.74
CA ASP A 291 3.76 -8.96 14.87
C ASP A 291 2.78 -9.55 13.86
N HIS A 292 1.53 -9.77 14.27
CA HIS A 292 0.56 -10.45 13.41
C HIS A 292 -0.80 -9.75 13.45
N LEU A 293 -1.39 -9.58 12.25
CA LEU A 293 -2.82 -9.43 12.13
C LEU A 293 -3.39 -10.80 11.76
N TYR A 294 -4.41 -11.23 12.46
CA TYR A 294 -5.07 -12.51 12.25
C TYR A 294 -6.58 -12.31 12.14
N GLU A 295 -7.14 -12.68 11.02
CA GLU A 295 -8.56 -12.64 10.78
C GLU A 295 -9.11 -14.06 10.63
N ARG A 296 -10.09 -14.41 11.44
CA ARG A 296 -10.83 -15.67 11.37
C ARG A 296 -12.19 -15.43 10.72
N PHE A 297 -12.57 -16.27 9.76
CA PHE A 297 -13.87 -16.16 9.11
C PHE A 297 -14.93 -16.92 9.90
N VAL A 298 -15.96 -16.19 10.32
CA VAL A 298 -17.11 -16.73 11.03
C VAL A 298 -18.37 -16.12 10.43
N PRO A 299 -19.01 -16.77 9.46
CA PRO A 299 -20.14 -16.20 8.71
C PRO A 299 -21.35 -15.81 9.58
N GLN A 300 -21.62 -16.58 10.64
CA GLN A 300 -22.77 -16.37 11.50
C GLN A 300 -22.51 -15.22 12.48
N ARG A 301 -23.31 -14.16 12.38
CA ARG A 301 -23.17 -12.95 13.22
C ARG A 301 -23.31 -13.25 14.70
N GLU A 302 -24.25 -14.10 15.07
CA GLU A 302 -24.53 -14.48 16.45
C GLU A 302 -23.33 -15.21 17.07
N VAL A 303 -22.68 -16.08 16.30
CA VAL A 303 -21.46 -16.78 16.73
C VAL A 303 -20.33 -15.78 16.93
N ARG A 304 -20.11 -14.82 16.00
CA ARG A 304 -19.11 -13.76 16.19
C ARG A 304 -19.34 -12.95 17.46
N ASN A 305 -20.59 -12.56 17.72
CA ASN A 305 -20.94 -11.81 18.93
C ASN A 305 -20.65 -12.61 20.21
N LEU A 306 -20.92 -13.92 20.19
CA LEU A 306 -20.61 -14.80 21.32
C LEU A 306 -19.10 -14.94 21.54
N MET A 307 -18.33 -15.12 20.46
CA MET A 307 -16.87 -15.21 20.51
C MET A 307 -16.23 -13.93 21.05
N ILE A 308 -16.69 -12.75 20.57
CA ILE A 308 -16.24 -11.45 21.09
C ILE A 308 -16.57 -11.34 22.60
N GLY A 309 -17.77 -11.76 23.01
CA GLY A 309 -18.16 -11.76 24.41
C GLY A 309 -17.31 -12.67 25.30
N ASN A 310 -16.75 -13.73 24.74
CA ASN A 310 -15.84 -14.67 25.41
C ASN A 310 -14.37 -14.24 25.34
N GLY A 311 -14.05 -13.16 24.65
CA GLY A 311 -12.67 -12.67 24.51
C GLY A 311 -11.81 -13.42 23.48
N GLU A 312 -12.45 -14.08 22.49
CA GLU A 312 -11.76 -14.79 21.39
C GLU A 312 -11.41 -13.86 20.23
#